data_54e12d4b448fbb8a1ae818f0ec9d03ed
#
_entry.id   54e12d4b448fbb8a1ae818f0ec9d03ed
#
_cell.length_a   1.000
_cell.length_b   1.000
_cell.length_c   1.000
_cell.angle_alpha   90.00
_cell.angle_beta   90.00
_cell.angle_gamma   90.00
#
_symmetry.space_group_name_H-M   'P 1'
#
loop_
_entity.id
_entity.type
_entity.pdbx_description
1 polymer ?
#
loop_
_entity_poly.entity_id
_entity_poly.type
_entity_poly.pdbx_seq_one_letter_code
_entity_poly.pdbx_strand_id
1 'polypeptide(L)'
;MQLRPEYLLLPVSRGFITFSIMAAFLLNILPWGRYYFVPDFLALVFVFWNIRQPRQVGMGIAFVFGLLMDIHQANLLGEHALAYTLLSFGAIAMHRRVTFFKLGGQMLHVLPLFIIAQCVQMSIHLLIGGSWPPMNYFLQAFVTVLLWPLADFVLMAPQRRAVEHDDNRPI
;
A
#
# COMPACT_ATOMS: atom_id res chain seq x y z
N MET A 1 17.31 -10.73 -32.74
CA MET A 1 16.88 -11.22 -31.41
C MET A 1 17.22 -10.11 -30.43
N GLN A 2 16.28 -9.18 -30.15
CA GLN A 2 16.52 -8.05 -29.27
C GLN A 2 16.48 -8.57 -27.84
N LEU A 3 17.63 -8.67 -27.21
CA LEU A 3 17.76 -8.89 -25.78
C LEU A 3 17.11 -7.70 -25.06
N ARG A 4 15.98 -7.92 -24.37
CA ARG A 4 15.41 -6.93 -23.49
C ARG A 4 16.46 -6.63 -22.42
N PRO A 5 16.79 -5.36 -22.15
CA PRO A 5 17.71 -5.02 -21.08
C PRO A 5 17.12 -5.60 -19.77
N GLU A 6 17.82 -6.54 -19.17
CA GLU A 6 17.54 -7.00 -17.81
C GLU A 6 17.85 -5.84 -16.87
N TYR A 7 16.82 -5.11 -16.48
CA TYR A 7 16.96 -4.11 -15.43
C TYR A 7 17.22 -4.84 -14.11
N LEU A 8 18.48 -4.88 -13.69
CA LEU A 8 18.83 -5.29 -12.35
C LEU A 8 18.23 -4.25 -11.40
N LEU A 9 17.18 -4.65 -10.68
CA LEU A 9 16.56 -3.80 -9.67
C LEU A 9 17.56 -3.57 -8.54
N LEU A 10 18.04 -2.33 -8.40
CA LEU A 10 18.87 -1.92 -7.28
C LEU A 10 18.12 -2.12 -5.95
N PRO A 11 18.82 -2.51 -4.88
CA PRO A 11 18.18 -2.63 -3.57
C PRO A 11 17.60 -1.30 -3.15
N VAL A 12 16.34 -1.33 -2.69
CA VAL A 12 15.63 -0.12 -2.22
C VAL A 12 16.31 0.40 -0.98
N SER A 13 16.60 1.70 -0.94
CA SER A 13 17.09 2.34 0.27
C SER A 13 15.96 2.39 1.33
N ARG A 14 16.28 2.03 2.57
CA ARG A 14 15.34 2.12 3.70
C ARG A 14 14.80 3.55 3.87
N GLY A 15 15.63 4.55 3.60
CA GLY A 15 15.23 5.96 3.64
C GLY A 15 14.11 6.30 2.65
N PHE A 16 14.15 5.74 1.43
CA PHE A 16 13.08 5.96 0.46
C PHE A 16 11.76 5.29 0.87
N ILE A 17 11.82 4.08 1.45
CA ILE A 17 10.63 3.40 1.98
C ILE A 17 9.99 4.25 3.09
N THR A 18 10.79 4.69 4.07
CA THR A 18 10.30 5.54 5.16
C THR A 18 9.73 6.85 4.64
N PHE A 19 10.43 7.50 3.70
CA PHE A 19 9.95 8.74 3.07
C PHE A 19 8.60 8.54 2.38
N SER A 20 8.44 7.45 1.61
CA SER A 20 7.19 7.17 0.89
C SER A 20 6.01 6.89 1.84
N ILE A 21 6.26 6.20 2.96
CA ILE A 21 5.24 5.96 4.01
C ILE A 21 4.84 7.29 4.67
N MET A 22 5.82 8.14 5.02
CA MET A 22 5.55 9.45 5.60
C MET A 22 4.79 10.36 4.63
N ALA A 23 5.16 10.36 3.35
CA ALA A 23 4.44 11.13 2.33
C ALA A 23 2.99 10.65 2.16
N ALA A 24 2.76 9.33 2.13
CA ALA A 24 1.42 8.75 2.07
C ALA A 24 0.59 9.09 3.32
N PHE A 25 1.21 9.05 4.50
CA PHE A 25 0.57 9.45 5.75
C PHE A 25 0.14 10.93 5.72
N LEU A 26 1.04 11.82 5.27
CA LEU A 26 0.72 13.25 5.11
C LEU A 26 -0.41 13.46 4.09
N LEU A 27 -0.42 12.70 2.98
CA LEU A 27 -1.53 12.76 2.02
C LEU A 27 -2.87 12.34 2.64
N ASN A 28 -2.89 11.34 3.51
CA ASN A 28 -4.11 10.92 4.19
C ASN A 28 -4.59 11.95 5.23
N ILE A 29 -3.68 12.75 5.83
CA ILE A 29 -4.03 13.80 6.80
C ILE A 29 -4.63 15.03 6.11
N LEU A 30 -4.38 15.24 4.81
CA LEU A 30 -4.94 16.38 4.09
C LEU A 30 -6.47 16.40 4.17
N PRO A 31 -7.09 17.57 4.33
CA PRO A 31 -8.54 17.70 4.45
C PRO A 31 -9.24 17.53 3.08
N TRP A 32 -9.31 16.29 2.59
CA TRP A 32 -9.99 15.96 1.33
C TRP A 32 -11.52 16.11 1.39
N GLY A 33 -12.06 16.53 2.51
CA GLY A 33 -13.49 16.57 2.76
C GLY A 33 -14.07 15.17 3.09
N ARG A 34 -15.41 15.11 3.25
CA ARG A 34 -16.11 13.84 3.57
C ARG A 34 -16.48 13.05 2.31
N TYR A 35 -15.54 12.88 1.39
CA TYR A 35 -15.78 12.12 0.17
C TYR A 35 -15.33 10.68 0.34
N TYR A 36 -16.22 9.72 0.21
CA TYR A 36 -15.95 8.27 0.31
C TYR A 36 -15.13 7.72 -0.87
N PHE A 37 -14.81 8.54 -1.86
CA PHE A 37 -13.97 8.13 -2.99
C PHE A 37 -12.49 8.54 -2.83
N VAL A 38 -12.12 9.17 -1.71
CA VAL A 38 -10.71 9.50 -1.45
C VAL A 38 -9.94 8.21 -1.21
N PRO A 39 -8.89 7.94 -2.00
CA PRO A 39 -8.11 6.71 -1.85
C PRO A 39 -7.35 6.72 -0.51
N ASP A 40 -7.15 5.54 0.04
CA ASP A 40 -6.26 5.36 1.19
C ASP A 40 -4.82 5.18 0.70
N PHE A 41 -4.09 6.31 0.62
CA PHE A 41 -2.70 6.33 0.16
C PHE A 41 -1.77 5.54 1.08
N LEU A 42 -2.02 5.58 2.38
CA LEU A 42 -1.19 4.91 3.36
C LEU A 42 -1.36 3.38 3.26
N ALA A 43 -2.59 2.90 3.17
CA ALA A 43 -2.90 1.51 2.92
C ALA A 43 -2.28 1.02 1.61
N LEU A 44 -2.36 1.83 0.53
CA LEU A 44 -1.77 1.52 -0.77
C LEU A 44 -0.26 1.31 -0.67
N VAL A 45 0.45 2.23 -0.02
CA VAL A 45 1.91 2.17 0.15
C VAL A 45 2.32 1.00 1.05
N PHE A 46 1.55 0.69 2.11
CA PHE A 46 1.79 -0.49 2.94
C PHE A 46 1.67 -1.79 2.16
N VAL A 47 0.59 -1.96 1.40
CA VAL A 47 0.41 -3.16 0.57
C VAL A 47 1.55 -3.28 -0.43
N PHE A 48 1.91 -2.18 -1.10
CA PHE A 48 2.98 -2.16 -2.08
C PHE A 48 4.31 -2.64 -1.48
N TRP A 49 4.75 -2.04 -0.38
CA TRP A 49 6.03 -2.39 0.23
C TRP A 49 6.00 -3.77 0.91
N ASN A 50 4.90 -4.18 1.51
CA ASN A 50 4.78 -5.52 2.09
C ASN A 50 4.81 -6.63 1.03
N ILE A 51 4.38 -6.34 -0.21
CA ILE A 51 4.54 -7.27 -1.35
C ILE A 51 5.99 -7.26 -1.86
N ARG A 52 6.61 -6.08 -2.00
CA ARG A 52 7.95 -5.94 -2.60
C ARG A 52 9.08 -6.15 -1.60
N GLN A 53 8.93 -5.67 -0.37
CA GLN A 53 9.97 -5.68 0.68
C GLN A 53 9.38 -6.08 2.06
N PRO A 54 8.84 -7.30 2.21
CA PRO A 54 8.11 -7.72 3.41
C PRO A 54 8.97 -7.68 4.70
N ARG A 55 10.29 -7.77 4.55
CA ARG A 55 11.22 -7.73 5.70
C ARG A 55 11.50 -6.32 6.22
N GLN A 56 11.21 -5.27 5.45
CA GLN A 56 11.56 -3.89 5.82
C GLN A 56 10.39 -3.14 6.44
N VAL A 57 9.17 -3.40 6.03
CA VAL A 57 7.97 -2.67 6.50
C VAL A 57 7.25 -3.48 7.59
N GLY A 58 6.77 -4.65 7.27
CA GLY A 58 6.13 -5.54 8.24
C GLY A 58 4.84 -4.99 8.88
N MET A 59 4.19 -5.84 9.69
CA MET A 59 2.91 -5.53 10.33
C MET A 59 3.03 -4.48 11.47
N GLY A 60 4.18 -4.43 12.15
CA GLY A 60 4.36 -3.52 13.29
C GLY A 60 4.31 -2.05 12.90
N ILE A 61 4.93 -1.70 11.77
CA ILE A 61 4.89 -0.32 11.24
C ILE A 61 3.45 0.03 10.83
N ALA A 62 2.75 -0.88 10.16
CA ALA A 62 1.35 -0.68 9.78
C ALA A 62 0.44 -0.47 10.98
N PHE A 63 0.64 -1.22 12.07
CA PHE A 63 -0.08 -1.05 13.32
C PHE A 63 0.12 0.34 13.92
N VAL A 64 1.37 0.80 14.05
CA VAL A 64 1.68 2.11 14.62
C VAL A 64 1.06 3.24 13.80
N PHE A 65 1.21 3.21 12.48
CA PHE A 65 0.59 4.23 11.61
C PHE A 65 -0.94 4.14 11.61
N GLY A 66 -1.50 2.94 11.77
CA GLY A 66 -2.94 2.78 11.96
C GLY A 66 -3.45 3.48 13.22
N LEU A 67 -2.74 3.35 14.35
CA LEU A 67 -3.05 4.07 15.59
C LEU A 67 -2.97 5.59 15.39
N LEU A 68 -1.97 6.08 14.65
CA LEU A 68 -1.86 7.50 14.34
C LEU A 68 -3.04 8.00 13.50
N MET A 69 -3.52 7.18 12.55
CA MET A 69 -4.72 7.49 11.77
C MET A 69 -5.98 7.51 12.64
N ASP A 70 -6.12 6.56 13.57
CA ASP A 70 -7.25 6.53 14.50
C ASP A 70 -7.31 7.80 15.36
N ILE A 71 -6.16 8.26 15.86
CA ILE A 71 -6.05 9.52 16.62
C ILE A 71 -6.41 10.71 15.74
N HIS A 72 -5.91 10.77 14.51
CA HIS A 72 -6.17 11.88 13.60
C HIS A 72 -7.65 12.01 13.22
N GLN A 73 -8.31 10.87 12.94
CA GLN A 73 -9.71 10.86 12.53
C GLN A 73 -10.69 10.88 13.71
N ALA A 74 -10.17 10.89 14.96
CA ALA A 74 -10.96 10.78 16.19
C ALA A 74 -11.88 9.53 16.18
N ASN A 75 -11.41 8.45 15.55
CA ASN A 75 -12.06 7.16 15.53
C ASN A 75 -11.72 6.35 16.79
N LEU A 76 -12.35 5.17 16.94
CA LEU A 76 -11.94 4.25 17.98
C LEU A 76 -10.51 3.80 17.77
N LEU A 77 -9.68 3.93 18.81
CA LEU A 77 -8.32 3.41 18.79
C LEU A 77 -8.30 1.92 18.46
N GLY A 78 -7.66 1.53 17.38
CA GLY A 78 -7.57 0.16 16.91
C GLY A 78 -8.32 -0.12 15.62
N GLU A 79 -9.20 0.76 15.15
CA GLU A 79 -9.98 0.56 13.92
C GLU A 79 -9.05 0.49 12.69
N HIS A 80 -8.26 1.53 12.42
CA HIS A 80 -7.26 1.53 11.35
C HIS A 80 -6.06 0.65 11.69
N ALA A 81 -5.66 0.59 12.98
CA ALA A 81 -4.54 -0.24 13.39
C ALA A 81 -4.76 -1.72 13.08
N LEU A 82 -5.95 -2.26 13.38
CA LEU A 82 -6.30 -3.65 13.05
C LEU A 82 -6.43 -3.84 11.53
N ALA A 83 -7.10 -2.92 10.85
CA ALA A 83 -7.29 -3.00 9.40
C ALA A 83 -5.95 -3.01 8.66
N TYR A 84 -5.03 -2.09 8.97
CA TYR A 84 -3.72 -2.00 8.33
C TYR A 84 -2.81 -3.18 8.69
N THR A 85 -2.90 -3.69 9.91
CA THR A 85 -2.15 -4.88 10.32
C THR A 85 -2.60 -6.11 9.52
N LEU A 86 -3.91 -6.31 9.39
CA LEU A 86 -4.49 -7.40 8.64
C LEU A 86 -4.19 -7.29 7.15
N LEU A 87 -4.28 -6.08 6.61
CA LEU A 87 -3.92 -5.74 5.24
C LEU A 87 -2.44 -6.08 4.96
N SER A 88 -1.54 -5.68 5.85
CA SER A 88 -0.11 -5.97 5.76
C SER A 88 0.17 -7.47 5.86
N PHE A 89 -0.50 -8.17 6.76
CA PHE A 89 -0.41 -9.62 6.88
C PHE A 89 -0.82 -10.31 5.57
N GLY A 90 -1.98 -9.95 5.01
CA GLY A 90 -2.46 -10.48 3.73
C GLY A 90 -1.50 -10.19 2.58
N ALA A 91 -0.95 -8.97 2.52
CA ALA A 91 0.04 -8.58 1.52
C ALA A 91 1.32 -9.43 1.61
N ILE A 92 1.84 -9.64 2.84
CA ILE A 92 3.00 -10.51 3.09
C ILE A 92 2.69 -11.97 2.72
N ALA A 93 1.53 -12.48 3.08
CA ALA A 93 1.14 -13.85 2.75
C ALA A 93 1.04 -14.09 1.24
N MET A 94 0.62 -13.07 0.48
CA MET A 94 0.41 -13.17 -0.97
C MET A 94 1.60 -12.65 -1.80
N HIS A 95 2.67 -12.11 -1.19
CA HIS A 95 3.76 -11.42 -1.88
C HIS A 95 4.35 -12.22 -3.05
N ARG A 96 4.60 -13.53 -2.85
CA ARG A 96 5.16 -14.40 -3.90
C ARG A 96 4.23 -14.56 -5.08
N ARG A 97 2.93 -14.71 -4.85
CA ARG A 97 1.95 -14.92 -5.92
C ARG A 97 1.74 -13.64 -6.73
N VAL A 98 1.56 -12.50 -6.03
CA VAL A 98 1.24 -11.21 -6.67
C VAL A 98 2.38 -10.74 -7.58
N THR A 99 3.65 -10.97 -7.21
CA THR A 99 4.82 -10.57 -8.02
C THR A 99 4.92 -11.27 -9.37
N PHE A 100 4.32 -12.45 -9.54
CA PHE A 100 4.33 -13.16 -10.83
C PHE A 100 3.33 -12.59 -11.84
N PHE A 101 2.34 -11.83 -11.40
CA PHE A 101 1.31 -11.30 -12.29
C PHE A 101 1.71 -9.94 -12.89
N LYS A 102 1.22 -9.67 -14.11
CA LYS A 102 1.24 -8.33 -14.70
C LYS A 102 0.38 -7.37 -13.84
N LEU A 103 0.56 -6.06 -14.02
CA LEU A 103 -0.12 -5.02 -13.21
C LEU A 103 -1.63 -5.27 -13.01
N GLY A 104 -2.36 -5.61 -14.08
CA GLY A 104 -3.80 -5.92 -13.97
C GLY A 104 -4.10 -7.12 -13.07
N GLY A 105 -3.27 -8.18 -13.14
CA GLY A 105 -3.39 -9.32 -12.24
C GLY A 105 -3.06 -8.96 -10.79
N GLN A 106 -2.08 -8.10 -10.56
CA GLN A 106 -1.76 -7.59 -9.23
C GLN A 106 -2.95 -6.83 -8.63
N MET A 107 -3.56 -5.92 -9.40
CA MET A 107 -4.76 -5.17 -8.98
C MET A 107 -5.90 -6.11 -8.56
N LEU A 108 -6.14 -7.17 -9.31
CA LEU A 108 -7.18 -8.16 -9.00
C LEU A 108 -6.92 -8.90 -7.67
N HIS A 109 -5.65 -9.18 -7.36
CA HIS A 109 -5.28 -9.87 -6.12
C HIS A 109 -5.23 -8.94 -4.91
N VAL A 110 -4.93 -7.66 -5.14
CA VAL A 110 -4.83 -6.66 -4.06
C VAL A 110 -6.22 -6.12 -3.68
N LEU A 111 -7.17 -6.05 -4.62
CA LEU A 111 -8.53 -5.58 -4.37
C LEU A 111 -9.22 -6.28 -3.17
N PRO A 112 -9.22 -7.62 -3.07
CA PRO A 112 -9.82 -8.30 -1.92
C PRO A 112 -9.22 -7.89 -0.58
N LEU A 113 -7.92 -7.59 -0.53
CA LEU A 113 -7.25 -7.15 0.70
C LEU A 113 -7.82 -5.82 1.19
N PHE A 114 -8.02 -4.84 0.28
CA PHE A 114 -8.62 -3.56 0.63
C PHE A 114 -10.08 -3.71 1.06
N ILE A 115 -10.85 -4.55 0.38
CA ILE A 115 -12.24 -4.83 0.76
C ILE A 115 -12.30 -5.46 2.17
N ILE A 116 -11.43 -6.43 2.47
CA ILE A 116 -11.37 -7.06 3.79
C ILE A 116 -11.00 -6.03 4.85
N ALA A 117 -10.02 -5.16 4.61
CA ALA A 117 -9.65 -4.11 5.54
C ALA A 117 -10.82 -3.17 5.84
N GLN A 118 -11.58 -2.75 4.82
CA GLN A 118 -12.78 -1.94 4.99
C GLN A 118 -13.90 -2.69 5.72
N CYS A 119 -14.08 -3.99 5.47
CA CYS A 119 -15.04 -4.82 6.22
C CYS A 119 -14.66 -4.88 7.71
N VAL A 120 -13.37 -4.96 8.04
CA VAL A 120 -12.90 -4.94 9.44
C VAL A 120 -13.21 -3.59 10.08
N GLN A 121 -12.88 -2.48 9.44
CA GLN A 121 -13.21 -1.13 9.94
C GLN A 121 -14.72 -0.97 10.14
N MET A 122 -15.53 -1.34 9.15
CA MET A 122 -16.98 -1.29 9.23
C MET A 122 -17.51 -2.15 10.39
N SER A 123 -16.97 -3.36 10.57
CA SER A 123 -17.40 -4.25 11.65
C SER A 123 -17.13 -3.65 13.03
N ILE A 124 -15.96 -3.06 13.23
CA ILE A 124 -15.59 -2.38 14.47
C ILE A 124 -16.52 -1.18 14.72
N HIS A 125 -16.73 -0.37 13.69
CA HIS A 125 -17.61 0.80 13.75
C HIS A 125 -19.04 0.43 14.17
N LEU A 126 -19.59 -0.65 13.62
CA LEU A 126 -20.94 -1.14 13.96
C LEU A 126 -21.01 -1.73 15.37
N LEU A 127 -19.96 -2.43 15.84
CA LEU A 127 -19.92 -3.02 17.19
C LEU A 127 -19.98 -1.95 18.30
N ILE A 128 -19.52 -0.73 18.00
CA ILE A 128 -19.53 0.40 18.95
C ILE A 128 -20.86 1.16 18.92
N GLY A 129 -21.82 0.73 18.09
CA GLY A 129 -23.10 1.42 17.93
C GLY A 129 -23.07 2.53 16.89
N GLY A 130 -22.07 2.55 16.01
CA GLY A 130 -22.00 3.45 14.85
C GLY A 130 -23.13 3.18 13.86
N SER A 131 -23.43 4.19 13.03
CA SER A 131 -24.43 4.06 11.97
C SER A 131 -23.90 3.23 10.81
N TRP A 132 -24.80 2.60 10.07
CA TRP A 132 -24.46 1.85 8.85
C TRP A 132 -23.82 2.81 7.82
N PRO A 133 -22.62 2.50 7.28
CA PRO A 133 -21.97 3.35 6.29
C PRO A 133 -22.79 3.38 4.99
N PRO A 134 -22.71 4.45 4.22
CA PRO A 134 -23.39 4.55 2.94
C PRO A 134 -22.88 3.53 1.93
N MET A 135 -23.69 3.19 0.93
CA MET A 135 -23.32 2.17 -0.10
C MET A 135 -22.05 2.47 -0.88
N ASN A 136 -21.67 3.75 -0.97
CA ASN A 136 -20.44 4.19 -1.65
C ASN A 136 -19.17 4.05 -0.78
N TYR A 137 -19.27 3.53 0.46
CA TYR A 137 -18.14 3.30 1.36
C TYR A 137 -17.04 2.43 0.71
N PHE A 138 -17.44 1.34 0.07
CA PHE A 138 -16.50 0.43 -0.60
C PHE A 138 -15.87 1.01 -1.88
N LEU A 139 -16.37 2.14 -2.38
CA LEU A 139 -15.79 2.80 -3.56
C LEU A 139 -14.32 3.20 -3.32
N GLN A 140 -13.97 3.54 -2.08
CA GLN A 140 -12.60 3.84 -1.69
C GLN A 140 -11.62 2.71 -2.03
N ALA A 141 -11.99 1.43 -1.79
CA ALA A 141 -11.14 0.29 -2.14
C ALA A 141 -10.86 0.23 -3.64
N PHE A 142 -11.89 0.43 -4.46
CA PHE A 142 -11.74 0.42 -5.93
C PHE A 142 -10.85 1.58 -6.41
N VAL A 143 -11.06 2.79 -5.89
CA VAL A 143 -10.24 3.95 -6.25
C VAL A 143 -8.80 3.76 -5.79
N THR A 144 -8.58 3.21 -4.59
CA THR A 144 -7.24 2.90 -4.08
C THR A 144 -6.51 1.89 -5.00
N VAL A 145 -7.20 0.83 -5.43
CA VAL A 145 -6.63 -0.15 -6.36
C VAL A 145 -6.40 0.44 -7.74
N LEU A 146 -7.23 1.37 -8.20
CA LEU A 146 -7.04 2.04 -9.49
C LEU A 146 -5.73 2.86 -9.51
N LEU A 147 -5.26 3.33 -8.36
CA LEU A 147 -3.97 4.01 -8.21
C LEU A 147 -2.77 3.04 -8.19
N TRP A 148 -2.99 1.73 -8.19
CA TRP A 148 -1.91 0.73 -8.13
C TRP A 148 -0.84 0.90 -9.22
N PRO A 149 -1.19 1.10 -10.52
CA PRO A 149 -0.19 1.33 -11.58
C PRO A 149 0.64 2.59 -11.34
N LEU A 150 0.01 3.65 -10.83
CA LEU A 150 0.69 4.89 -10.47
C LEU A 150 1.66 4.68 -9.31
N ALA A 151 1.23 3.96 -8.27
CA ALA A 151 2.07 3.59 -7.15
C ALA A 151 3.27 2.74 -7.61
N ASP A 152 3.07 1.74 -8.48
CA ASP A 152 4.16 0.94 -9.05
C ASP A 152 5.14 1.81 -9.84
N PHE A 153 4.64 2.75 -10.64
CA PHE A 153 5.48 3.65 -11.42
C PHE A 153 6.32 4.56 -10.53
N VAL A 154 5.71 5.21 -9.54
CA VAL A 154 6.36 6.18 -8.65
C VAL A 154 7.31 5.50 -7.66
N LEU A 155 6.86 4.44 -6.99
CA LEU A 155 7.63 3.78 -5.94
C LEU A 155 8.76 2.90 -6.51
N MET A 156 8.65 2.45 -7.76
CA MET A 156 9.73 1.73 -8.44
C MET A 156 10.70 2.66 -9.19
N ALA A 157 10.38 3.96 -9.35
CA ALA A 157 11.21 4.90 -10.10
C ALA A 157 12.69 4.93 -9.67
N PRO A 158 13.04 4.94 -8.35
CA PRO A 158 14.44 4.95 -7.93
C PRO A 158 15.19 3.65 -8.24
N GLN A 159 14.47 2.55 -8.45
CA GLN A 159 15.06 1.23 -8.71
C GLN A 159 15.27 0.96 -10.21
N ARG A 160 14.62 1.73 -11.08
CA ARG A 160 14.69 1.61 -12.55
C ARG A 160 15.88 2.35 -13.15
N ARG A 161 16.95 2.59 -12.39
CA ARG A 161 18.17 3.17 -12.97
C ARG A 161 18.81 2.18 -13.93
N ALA A 162 19.14 2.64 -15.12
CA ALA A 162 19.93 1.86 -16.07
C ALA A 162 21.25 1.48 -15.39
N VAL A 163 21.63 0.20 -15.50
CA VAL A 163 23.00 -0.21 -15.16
C VAL A 163 23.92 0.53 -16.13
N GLU A 164 24.73 1.45 -15.64
CA GLU A 164 25.86 1.97 -16.41
C GLU A 164 26.72 0.76 -16.78
N HIS A 165 26.83 0.52 -18.07
CA HIS A 165 27.74 -0.50 -18.59
C HIS A 165 29.15 0.02 -18.31
N ASP A 166 29.83 -0.60 -17.36
CA ASP A 166 31.23 -0.31 -17.07
C ASP A 166 32.06 -0.88 -18.21
N ASP A 167 32.24 -0.07 -19.26
CA ASP A 167 33.04 -0.43 -20.45
C ASP A 167 34.54 -0.64 -20.11
N ASN A 168 34.96 -0.43 -18.86
CA ASN A 168 36.35 -0.51 -18.41
C ASN A 168 36.66 -1.78 -17.59
N ARG A 169 35.84 -2.84 -17.62
CA ARG A 169 36.25 -4.12 -17.04
C ARG A 169 37.22 -4.82 -17.98
N PRO A 170 38.51 -4.93 -17.67
CA PRO A 170 39.42 -5.83 -18.42
C PRO A 170 38.94 -7.27 -18.27
N ILE A 171 38.88 -7.95 -19.41
CA ILE A 171 38.55 -9.38 -19.53
C ILE A 171 39.64 -10.22 -18.85
#